data_a129a194106f57281b39b88183ffacb3
#
_entry.id   a129a194106f57281b39b88183ffacb3
#
_cell.length_a   1.000
_cell.length_b   1.000
_cell.length_c   1.000
_cell.angle_alpha   90.00
_cell.angle_beta   90.00
_cell.angle_gamma   90.00
#
_symmetry.space_group_name_H-M   'P 1'
#
loop_
_entity.id
_entity.type
_entity.pdbx_description
1 polymer ?
#
loop_
_entity_poly.entity_id
_entity_poly.type
_entity_poly.pdbx_seq_one_letter_code
_entity_poly.pdbx_strand_id
1 'polypeptide(L)'
;MSNFDDLAMAVASFGGNNAVKFDDLGMPSIMVGIPKMKYSDIITGGTQETLPWWIVDGVEKEVIWVSKYINVVVNDRAYSLPMKDPKAYIDFDTALAVCRRKGEGWHLNQNGVFAAINLWCMKNGFTPRGNTNWDRSYEKAYEKGVNTYVDGSHGGGRTATGSGPVTWNHDGSPAGIADLCGNCWEWVSGMRIVDGEIQIIPYGNAMKSDCNMGAKSTEWKAIKPDGTLVAPGTVGTLKIDRTSASDATLRINTSVTTQTTDSNDTSVPFKDTKAVSGVTIPQILIASGLYPDAGQTTPGRFWARNNGERLPMRGSGFNSTSFGGAGALSLNNARSYVNNHVSLRSALAE
;
A
#
# COMPACT_ATOMS: atom_id res chain seq x y z
N MET A 1 -18.62 20.33 25.64
CA MET A 1 -17.64 19.41 24.99
C MET A 1 -18.41 18.39 24.18
N SER A 2 -18.00 18.11 22.95
CA SER A 2 -18.61 17.05 22.15
C SER A 2 -18.19 15.69 22.71
N ASN A 3 -18.95 14.63 22.42
CA ASN A 3 -18.59 13.26 22.85
C ASN A 3 -17.22 12.77 22.31
N PHE A 4 -16.58 13.55 21.43
CA PHE A 4 -15.30 13.21 20.81
C PHE A 4 -14.14 14.11 21.26
N ASP A 5 -14.38 15.10 22.15
CA ASP A 5 -13.31 15.98 22.64
C ASP A 5 -12.29 15.18 23.46
N ASP A 6 -12.76 14.25 24.29
CA ASP A 6 -11.89 13.36 25.08
C ASP A 6 -11.09 12.42 24.16
N LEU A 7 -11.71 11.92 23.08
CA LEU A 7 -11.01 11.11 22.08
C LEU A 7 -9.92 11.93 21.37
N ALA A 8 -10.22 13.18 21.00
CA ALA A 8 -9.25 14.05 20.32
C ALA A 8 -8.06 14.36 21.26
N MET A 9 -8.30 14.61 22.53
CA MET A 9 -7.25 14.81 23.55
C MET A 9 -6.40 13.54 23.74
N ALA A 10 -7.03 12.37 23.83
CA ALA A 10 -6.34 11.09 23.97
C ALA A 10 -5.47 10.79 22.76
N VAL A 11 -5.96 11.06 21.54
CA VAL A 11 -5.21 10.87 20.30
C VAL A 11 -4.03 11.84 20.18
N ALA A 12 -4.23 13.10 20.53
CA ALA A 12 -3.16 14.11 20.57
C ALA A 12 -2.04 13.73 21.55
N SER A 13 -2.36 13.01 22.63
CA SER A 13 -1.36 12.55 23.62
C SER A 13 -0.38 11.49 23.10
N PHE A 14 -0.69 10.81 21.98
CA PHE A 14 0.28 9.90 21.35
C PHE A 14 1.54 10.64 20.84
N GLY A 15 1.46 11.95 20.71
CA GLY A 15 2.50 12.76 20.09
C GLY A 15 2.51 12.59 18.56
N GLY A 16 3.52 13.15 17.90
CA GLY A 16 3.61 13.15 16.45
C GLY A 16 2.40 13.85 15.81
N ASN A 17 2.16 13.55 14.55
CA ASN A 17 1.07 14.16 13.78
C ASN A 17 -0.19 13.29 13.81
N ASN A 18 -0.70 12.96 15.00
CA ASN A 18 -1.94 12.19 15.17
C ASN A 18 -3.14 13.11 15.36
N ALA A 19 -4.24 12.83 14.68
CA ALA A 19 -5.49 13.57 14.81
C ALA A 19 -6.72 12.68 14.64
N VAL A 20 -7.85 13.12 15.20
CA VAL A 20 -9.16 12.59 14.86
C VAL A 20 -9.71 13.40 13.69
N LYS A 21 -10.01 12.72 12.59
CA LYS A 21 -10.68 13.29 11.42
C LYS A 21 -12.10 12.75 11.33
N PHE A 22 -13.01 13.59 10.93
CA PHE A 22 -14.42 13.27 10.87
C PHE A 22 -14.89 13.11 9.42
N ASP A 23 -15.81 12.21 9.19
CA ASP A 23 -16.50 12.11 7.91
C ASP A 23 -17.66 13.14 7.83
N ASP A 24 -18.37 13.17 6.70
CA ASP A 24 -19.50 14.09 6.47
C ASP A 24 -20.72 13.83 7.38
N LEU A 25 -20.73 12.70 8.11
CA LEU A 25 -21.73 12.37 9.15
C LEU A 25 -21.22 12.66 10.56
N GLY A 26 -20.02 13.24 10.70
CA GLY A 26 -19.40 13.52 12.00
C GLY A 26 -18.85 12.29 12.73
N MET A 27 -18.62 11.18 12.02
CA MET A 27 -18.06 9.96 12.61
C MET A 27 -16.53 9.97 12.57
N PRO A 28 -15.86 9.59 13.69
CA PRO A 28 -14.42 9.75 13.85
C PRO A 28 -13.59 8.66 13.17
N SER A 29 -12.39 9.02 12.74
CA SER A 29 -11.29 8.12 12.40
C SER A 29 -10.00 8.66 13.00
N ILE A 30 -9.19 7.77 13.58
CA ILE A 30 -7.86 8.14 14.09
C ILE A 30 -6.87 8.08 12.93
N MET A 31 -6.21 9.19 12.66
CA MET A 31 -5.35 9.38 11.50
C MET A 31 -3.95 9.81 11.90
N VAL A 32 -2.97 9.48 11.06
CA VAL A 32 -1.59 9.98 11.15
C VAL A 32 -1.34 10.88 9.95
N GLY A 33 -0.95 12.12 10.19
CA GLY A 33 -0.60 13.07 9.15
C GLY A 33 0.81 12.81 8.63
N ILE A 34 0.91 12.46 7.38
CA ILE A 34 2.18 12.25 6.67
C ILE A 34 2.53 13.53 5.94
N PRO A 35 3.61 14.21 6.32
CA PRO A 35 3.99 15.46 5.68
C PRO A 35 4.39 15.23 4.22
N LYS A 36 4.32 16.28 3.43
CA LYS A 36 4.81 16.30 2.06
C LYS A 36 6.26 15.80 2.00
N MET A 37 6.53 14.89 1.08
CA MET A 37 7.86 14.30 0.88
C MET A 37 8.41 14.61 -0.50
N LYS A 38 9.73 14.67 -0.60
CA LYS A 38 10.50 14.76 -1.84
C LYS A 38 11.09 13.40 -2.21
N TYR A 39 11.51 13.24 -3.46
CA TYR A 39 12.26 12.04 -3.86
C TYR A 39 13.50 11.83 -3.00
N SER A 40 14.23 12.92 -2.66
CA SER A 40 15.41 12.87 -1.79
C SER A 40 15.13 12.37 -0.38
N ASP A 41 13.89 12.43 0.10
CA ASP A 41 13.54 11.95 1.45
C ASP A 41 13.45 10.43 1.51
N ILE A 42 13.20 9.76 0.38
CA ILE A 42 12.92 8.33 0.32
C ILE A 42 13.83 7.53 -0.63
N ILE A 43 14.55 8.19 -1.55
CA ILE A 43 15.42 7.55 -2.55
C ILE A 43 16.85 8.07 -2.38
N THR A 44 17.84 7.18 -2.47
CA THR A 44 19.25 7.53 -2.51
C THR A 44 19.56 8.28 -3.81
N GLY A 45 20.08 9.51 -3.70
CA GLY A 45 20.33 10.37 -4.87
C GLY A 45 19.05 10.92 -5.52
N GLY A 46 17.92 10.85 -4.81
CA GLY A 46 16.64 11.41 -5.28
C GLY A 46 16.68 12.92 -5.50
N THR A 47 15.87 13.42 -6.43
CA THR A 47 15.75 14.87 -6.69
C THR A 47 15.06 15.60 -5.54
N GLN A 48 15.13 16.93 -5.54
CA GLN A 48 14.44 17.80 -4.56
C GLN A 48 12.99 18.09 -4.94
N GLU A 49 12.48 17.44 -5.97
CA GLU A 49 11.08 17.58 -6.39
C GLU A 49 10.14 16.88 -5.40
N THR A 50 8.98 17.49 -5.18
CA THR A 50 7.89 16.87 -4.40
C THR A 50 7.45 15.56 -5.05
N LEU A 51 7.23 14.54 -4.23
CA LEU A 51 6.65 13.30 -4.72
C LEU A 51 5.28 13.54 -5.35
N PRO A 52 5.01 12.99 -6.54
CA PRO A 52 3.81 13.32 -7.29
C PRO A 52 2.51 13.03 -6.51
N TRP A 53 2.52 12.08 -5.58
CA TRP A 53 1.33 11.73 -4.79
C TRP A 53 0.89 12.80 -3.80
N TRP A 54 1.70 13.82 -3.53
CA TRP A 54 1.30 15.02 -2.75
C TRP A 54 0.80 16.16 -3.63
N ILE A 55 0.63 15.95 -4.95
CA ILE A 55 0.13 16.95 -5.89
C ILE A 55 -1.25 16.48 -6.41
N VAL A 56 -2.31 17.09 -5.94
CA VAL A 56 -3.69 16.77 -6.34
C VAL A 56 -4.25 17.91 -7.17
N ASP A 57 -4.62 17.62 -8.39
CA ASP A 57 -5.17 18.62 -9.35
C ASP A 57 -4.25 19.86 -9.53
N GLY A 58 -2.93 19.61 -9.55
CA GLY A 58 -1.91 20.65 -9.66
C GLY A 58 -1.60 21.41 -8.36
N VAL A 59 -2.26 21.07 -7.25
CA VAL A 59 -2.05 21.71 -5.94
C VAL A 59 -1.27 20.78 -5.02
N GLU A 60 -0.14 21.27 -4.49
CA GLU A 60 0.61 20.53 -3.46
C GLU A 60 -0.16 20.49 -2.14
N LYS A 61 -0.26 19.30 -1.58
CA LYS A 61 -0.81 19.05 -0.23
C LYS A 61 0.32 18.98 0.78
N GLU A 62 0.26 19.79 1.83
CA GLU A 62 1.29 19.78 2.88
C GLU A 62 1.25 18.48 3.70
N VAL A 63 0.08 17.87 3.86
CA VAL A 63 -0.14 16.66 4.65
C VAL A 63 -1.18 15.78 3.96
N ILE A 64 -0.90 14.48 3.94
CA ILE A 64 -1.90 13.44 3.66
C ILE A 64 -2.16 12.68 4.95
N TRP A 65 -3.42 12.62 5.35
CA TRP A 65 -3.83 11.88 6.54
C TRP A 65 -4.06 10.42 6.17
N VAL A 66 -3.32 9.51 6.78
CA VAL A 66 -3.46 8.06 6.57
C VAL A 66 -4.08 7.45 7.82
N SER A 67 -5.03 6.54 7.66
CA SER A 67 -5.61 5.79 8.78
C SER A 67 -4.53 5.17 9.66
N LYS A 68 -4.57 5.44 10.96
CA LYS A 68 -3.62 4.85 11.91
C LYS A 68 -3.74 3.33 11.96
N TYR A 69 -4.96 2.82 11.79
CA TYR A 69 -5.30 1.41 11.88
C TYR A 69 -5.89 0.89 10.58
N ILE A 70 -5.70 -0.39 10.26
CA ILE A 70 -6.44 -1.07 9.19
C ILE A 70 -7.93 -0.87 9.47
N ASN A 71 -8.72 -0.58 8.44
CA ASN A 71 -10.07 -0.11 8.66
C ASN A 71 -11.07 -1.23 8.97
N VAL A 72 -12.06 -0.86 9.77
CA VAL A 72 -13.36 -1.54 9.86
C VAL A 72 -14.35 -0.84 8.93
N VAL A 73 -15.40 -1.54 8.52
CA VAL A 73 -16.49 -0.97 7.72
C VAL A 73 -17.79 -1.04 8.52
N VAL A 74 -18.39 0.12 8.72
CA VAL A 74 -19.68 0.26 9.42
C VAL A 74 -20.58 1.12 8.53
N ASN A 75 -21.80 0.66 8.26
CA ASN A 75 -22.76 1.34 7.39
C ASN A 75 -22.13 1.77 6.04
N ASP A 76 -21.38 0.85 5.42
CA ASP A 76 -20.67 1.05 4.16
C ASP A 76 -19.64 2.20 4.15
N ARG A 77 -19.04 2.53 5.29
CA ARG A 77 -17.99 3.54 5.45
C ARG A 77 -16.81 2.98 6.20
N ALA A 78 -15.60 3.34 5.78
CA ALA A 78 -14.34 2.84 6.34
C ALA A 78 -13.85 3.71 7.50
N TYR A 79 -13.60 3.10 8.67
CA TYR A 79 -13.17 3.83 9.88
C TYR A 79 -11.88 3.26 10.45
N SER A 80 -10.98 4.15 10.85
CA SER A 80 -9.71 3.84 11.53
C SER A 80 -9.92 3.84 13.04
N LEU A 81 -10.11 2.65 13.62
CA LEU A 81 -10.39 2.46 15.03
C LEU A 81 -9.46 1.39 15.63
N PRO A 82 -8.96 1.59 16.87
CA PRO A 82 -8.13 0.60 17.55
C PRO A 82 -8.95 -0.59 18.05
N MET A 83 -8.26 -1.71 18.27
CA MET A 83 -8.79 -2.92 18.92
C MET A 83 -10.06 -3.49 18.26
N LYS A 84 -10.12 -3.43 16.93
CA LYS A 84 -11.20 -4.01 16.12
C LYS A 84 -10.70 -5.11 15.22
N ASP A 85 -11.56 -6.06 14.86
CA ASP A 85 -11.29 -6.98 13.75
C ASP A 85 -11.25 -6.18 12.45
N PRO A 86 -10.14 -6.15 11.69
CA PRO A 86 -10.11 -5.44 10.42
C PRO A 86 -11.13 -6.02 9.45
N LYS A 87 -11.74 -5.15 8.62
CA LYS A 87 -12.63 -5.61 7.55
C LYS A 87 -11.87 -6.55 6.64
N ALA A 88 -12.34 -7.79 6.52
CA ALA A 88 -11.82 -8.77 5.58
C ALA A 88 -12.86 -9.12 4.50
N TYR A 89 -12.47 -9.94 3.51
CA TYR A 89 -13.33 -10.33 2.38
C TYR A 89 -13.91 -9.12 1.65
N ILE A 90 -13.06 -8.19 1.26
CA ILE A 90 -13.44 -6.99 0.51
C ILE A 90 -12.68 -6.95 -0.81
N ASP A 91 -13.36 -6.70 -1.92
CA ASP A 91 -12.78 -6.47 -3.23
C ASP A 91 -12.32 -5.00 -3.41
N PHE A 92 -11.59 -4.73 -4.49
CA PHE A 92 -11.02 -3.41 -4.73
C PHE A 92 -12.08 -2.31 -4.91
N ASP A 93 -13.13 -2.57 -5.69
CA ASP A 93 -14.15 -1.56 -6.00
C ASP A 93 -14.98 -1.22 -4.77
N THR A 94 -15.29 -2.21 -3.95
CA THR A 94 -15.95 -2.02 -2.66
C THR A 94 -15.04 -1.26 -1.69
N ALA A 95 -13.74 -1.60 -1.61
CA ALA A 95 -12.78 -0.89 -0.77
C ALA A 95 -12.67 0.59 -1.15
N LEU A 96 -12.62 0.90 -2.46
CA LEU A 96 -12.64 2.27 -2.98
C LEU A 96 -13.92 3.01 -2.58
N ALA A 97 -15.07 2.36 -2.78
CA ALA A 97 -16.39 2.96 -2.51
C ALA A 97 -16.60 3.29 -1.03
N VAL A 98 -16.27 2.37 -0.10
CA VAL A 98 -16.47 2.61 1.35
C VAL A 98 -15.57 3.71 1.91
N CYS A 99 -14.40 3.94 1.27
CA CYS A 99 -13.56 5.07 1.62
C CYS A 99 -14.15 6.39 1.12
N ARG A 100 -14.57 6.47 -0.14
CA ARG A 100 -15.13 7.68 -0.77
C ARG A 100 -16.47 8.12 -0.18
N ARG A 101 -17.28 7.18 0.31
CA ARG A 101 -18.56 7.49 1.00
C ARG A 101 -18.39 8.33 2.26
N LYS A 102 -17.20 8.50 2.77
CA LYS A 102 -16.91 9.34 3.94
C LYS A 102 -16.99 10.85 3.65
N GLY A 103 -17.07 11.23 2.38
CA GLY A 103 -17.16 12.63 1.96
C GLY A 103 -15.91 13.12 1.20
N GLU A 104 -15.86 14.43 0.97
CA GLU A 104 -14.80 15.07 0.18
C GLU A 104 -13.42 14.79 0.76
N GLY A 105 -12.44 14.56 -0.13
CA GLY A 105 -11.04 14.25 0.22
C GLY A 105 -10.78 12.84 0.74
N TRP A 106 -11.82 12.10 1.18
CA TRP A 106 -11.67 10.72 1.63
C TRP A 106 -11.49 9.75 0.46
N HIS A 107 -10.47 8.92 0.54
CA HIS A 107 -10.12 7.98 -0.53
C HIS A 107 -9.47 6.70 0.02
N LEU A 108 -9.39 5.66 -0.81
CA LEU A 108 -8.57 4.48 -0.54
C LEU A 108 -7.09 4.88 -0.61
N ASN A 109 -6.29 4.54 0.41
CA ASN A 109 -4.87 4.90 0.45
C ASN A 109 -4.19 4.57 -0.88
N GLN A 110 -3.34 5.48 -1.37
CA GLN A 110 -2.66 5.30 -2.64
C GLN A 110 -1.43 4.40 -2.51
N ASN A 111 -1.15 3.63 -3.57
CA ASN A 111 0.08 2.84 -3.68
C ASN A 111 1.34 3.70 -3.45
N GLY A 112 1.40 4.88 -4.05
CA GLY A 112 2.57 5.75 -3.93
C GLY A 112 2.76 6.32 -2.52
N VAL A 113 1.69 6.66 -1.80
CA VAL A 113 1.76 7.11 -0.40
C VAL A 113 2.21 5.96 0.50
N PHE A 114 1.64 4.76 0.34
CA PHE A 114 2.07 3.58 1.10
C PHE A 114 3.55 3.26 0.84
N ALA A 115 3.98 3.29 -0.42
CA ALA A 115 5.37 3.06 -0.81
C ALA A 115 6.32 4.10 -0.24
N ALA A 116 5.94 5.39 -0.28
CA ALA A 116 6.74 6.48 0.27
C ALA A 116 6.98 6.32 1.78
N ILE A 117 5.93 5.95 2.54
CA ILE A 117 6.05 5.66 3.98
C ILE A 117 7.04 4.51 4.21
N ASN A 118 6.91 3.41 3.47
CA ASN A 118 7.81 2.26 3.61
C ASN A 118 9.27 2.59 3.26
N LEU A 119 9.50 3.32 2.17
CA LEU A 119 10.83 3.74 1.76
C LEU A 119 11.44 4.70 2.77
N TRP A 120 10.63 5.61 3.34
CA TRP A 120 11.05 6.49 4.42
C TRP A 120 11.47 5.69 5.67
N CYS A 121 10.70 4.68 6.05
CA CYS A 121 11.06 3.80 7.16
C CYS A 121 12.44 3.17 6.92
N MET A 122 12.64 2.58 5.76
CA MET A 122 13.91 1.93 5.43
C MET A 122 15.08 2.91 5.45
N LYS A 123 14.91 4.09 4.88
CA LYS A 123 15.94 5.13 4.84
C LYS A 123 16.31 5.67 6.23
N ASN A 124 15.35 5.67 7.15
CA ASN A 124 15.56 6.11 8.54
C ASN A 124 15.86 4.96 9.52
N GLY A 125 16.15 3.76 9.01
CA GLY A 125 16.55 2.62 9.84
C GLY A 125 15.39 1.91 10.57
N PHE A 126 14.15 2.19 10.18
CA PHE A 126 12.99 1.51 10.73
C PHE A 126 12.59 0.33 9.84
N THR A 127 12.42 -0.85 10.44
CA THR A 127 11.88 -2.02 9.76
C THR A 127 10.65 -2.47 10.53
N PRO A 128 9.46 -1.95 10.17
CA PRO A 128 8.24 -2.32 10.87
C PRO A 128 7.98 -3.82 10.72
N ARG A 129 7.76 -4.48 11.85
CA ARG A 129 7.31 -5.86 11.91
C ARG A 129 5.78 -5.89 12.03
N GLY A 130 5.20 -7.08 12.07
CA GLY A 130 3.75 -7.22 12.18
C GLY A 130 3.32 -8.66 12.33
N ASN A 131 2.02 -8.88 12.39
CA ASN A 131 1.43 -10.20 12.37
C ASN A 131 1.61 -10.85 11.00
N THR A 132 2.70 -11.59 10.82
CA THR A 132 3.01 -12.35 9.60
C THR A 132 2.96 -13.86 9.81
N ASN A 133 2.68 -14.33 11.03
CA ASN A 133 2.68 -15.74 11.40
C ASN A 133 1.55 -16.07 12.40
N TRP A 134 0.29 -15.98 11.95
CA TRP A 134 -0.92 -16.38 12.69
C TRP A 134 -0.96 -15.87 14.14
N ASP A 135 -1.12 -14.60 14.38
CA ASP A 135 -1.17 -13.81 15.60
C ASP A 135 0.15 -13.14 16.03
N ARG A 136 1.26 -13.44 15.37
CA ARG A 136 2.59 -13.01 15.82
C ARG A 136 3.50 -12.62 14.66
N SER A 137 4.64 -12.02 14.98
CA SER A 137 5.72 -11.80 14.02
C SER A 137 6.42 -13.13 13.71
N TYR A 138 6.67 -13.39 12.42
CA TYR A 138 7.50 -14.51 11.99
C TYR A 138 8.95 -14.38 12.51
N GLU A 139 9.50 -13.16 12.49
CA GLU A 139 10.88 -12.91 12.92
C GLU A 139 11.04 -12.92 14.44
N LYS A 140 10.03 -12.48 15.18
CA LYS A 140 10.02 -12.34 16.64
C LYS A 140 8.75 -12.95 17.23
N ALA A 141 8.77 -14.25 17.43
CA ALA A 141 7.60 -15.02 17.87
C ALA A 141 7.00 -14.56 19.20
N TYR A 142 7.73 -13.83 20.02
CA TYR A 142 7.23 -13.23 21.27
C TYR A 142 6.42 -11.94 21.04
N GLU A 143 6.55 -11.30 19.87
CA GLU A 143 5.72 -10.17 19.47
C GLU A 143 4.38 -10.71 18.95
N LYS A 144 3.33 -10.46 19.70
CA LYS A 144 1.97 -10.95 19.41
C LYS A 144 0.95 -9.83 19.47
N GLY A 145 -0.11 -9.99 18.67
CA GLY A 145 -1.34 -9.23 18.80
C GLY A 145 -2.47 -10.03 19.46
N VAL A 146 -3.61 -9.40 19.68
CA VAL A 146 -4.82 -10.02 20.21
C VAL A 146 -5.64 -10.61 19.08
N ASN A 147 -5.85 -11.94 19.06
CA ASN A 147 -6.62 -12.59 18.00
C ASN A 147 -8.07 -12.11 17.94
N THR A 148 -8.53 -11.82 16.72
CA THR A 148 -9.94 -11.52 16.38
C THR A 148 -10.53 -12.55 15.42
N TYR A 149 -9.67 -13.24 14.69
CA TYR A 149 -10.02 -14.36 13.82
C TYR A 149 -8.99 -15.46 13.98
N VAL A 150 -9.44 -16.69 14.10
CA VAL A 150 -8.57 -17.86 14.24
C VAL A 150 -8.74 -18.74 13.00
N ASP A 151 -7.63 -18.99 12.30
CA ASP A 151 -7.55 -20.02 11.29
C ASP A 151 -7.57 -21.39 11.97
N GLY A 152 -8.52 -22.24 11.60
CA GLY A 152 -8.74 -23.51 12.26
C GLY A 152 -7.56 -24.50 12.22
N SER A 153 -6.62 -24.28 11.29
CA SER A 153 -5.45 -25.16 11.10
C SER A 153 -4.21 -24.71 11.89
N HIS A 154 -4.19 -23.43 12.33
CA HIS A 154 -2.97 -22.80 12.87
C HIS A 154 -3.13 -22.25 14.29
N GLY A 155 -4.33 -22.23 14.85
CA GLY A 155 -4.60 -21.75 16.21
C GLY A 155 -4.45 -20.23 16.39
N GLY A 156 -4.25 -19.47 15.31
CA GLY A 156 -4.15 -18.02 15.26
C GLY A 156 -4.58 -17.49 13.90
N GLY A 157 -4.58 -16.18 13.71
CA GLY A 157 -5.02 -15.57 12.46
C GLY A 157 -4.89 -14.06 12.48
N ARG A 158 -5.97 -13.34 12.12
CA ARG A 158 -5.98 -11.88 12.23
C ARG A 158 -5.96 -11.43 13.69
N THR A 159 -5.34 -10.28 13.90
CA THR A 159 -5.29 -9.63 15.21
C THR A 159 -6.09 -8.32 15.20
N ALA A 160 -6.55 -7.92 16.38
CA ALA A 160 -7.18 -6.62 16.57
C ALA A 160 -6.23 -5.50 16.14
N THR A 161 -6.78 -4.52 15.45
CA THR A 161 -6.03 -3.38 14.90
C THR A 161 -5.24 -2.66 15.99
N GLY A 162 -3.92 -2.50 15.79
CA GLY A 162 -3.04 -1.83 16.74
C GLY A 162 -2.84 -2.56 18.07
N SER A 163 -3.17 -3.85 18.17
CA SER A 163 -2.96 -4.65 19.39
C SER A 163 -1.53 -5.18 19.54
N GLY A 164 -0.72 -5.07 18.50
CA GLY A 164 0.68 -5.47 18.54
C GLY A 164 1.57 -4.49 19.28
N PRO A 165 2.84 -4.85 19.53
CA PRO A 165 3.81 -3.95 20.15
C PRO A 165 4.16 -2.77 19.24
N VAL A 166 4.78 -1.72 19.79
CA VAL A 166 5.17 -0.50 19.04
C VAL A 166 6.14 -0.79 17.87
N THR A 167 6.83 -1.91 17.89
CA THR A 167 7.67 -2.39 16.78
C THR A 167 6.87 -2.76 15.53
N TRP A 168 5.54 -2.85 15.63
CA TRP A 168 4.60 -3.04 14.52
C TRP A 168 4.10 -1.70 13.95
N ASN A 169 4.45 -0.58 14.58
CA ASN A 169 4.20 0.74 14.04
C ASN A 169 5.33 1.15 13.10
N HIS A 170 5.01 1.92 12.06
CA HIS A 170 5.93 2.22 10.96
C HIS A 170 7.23 2.90 11.41
N ASP A 171 7.19 3.70 12.46
CA ASP A 171 8.32 4.47 13.03
C ASP A 171 8.79 3.94 14.40
N GLY A 172 8.26 2.79 14.84
CA GLY A 172 8.58 2.19 16.14
C GLY A 172 8.08 2.99 17.35
N SER A 173 7.16 3.94 17.17
CA SER A 173 6.59 4.76 18.23
C SER A 173 5.08 4.57 18.39
N PRO A 174 4.49 4.97 19.55
CA PRO A 174 3.03 4.99 19.71
C PRO A 174 2.31 5.92 18.73
N ALA A 175 3.01 6.95 18.20
CA ALA A 175 2.47 7.88 17.22
C ALA A 175 2.35 7.28 15.81
N GLY A 176 3.09 6.21 15.51
CA GLY A 176 3.19 5.62 14.19
C GLY A 176 1.90 4.97 13.69
N ILE A 177 1.86 4.73 12.38
CA ILE A 177 0.81 3.93 11.73
C ILE A 177 1.02 2.47 12.11
N ALA A 178 0.01 1.83 12.68
CA ALA A 178 0.05 0.43 13.09
C ALA A 178 -0.21 -0.51 11.91
N ASP A 179 0.37 -1.71 11.99
CA ASP A 179 0.08 -2.84 11.10
C ASP A 179 0.32 -2.56 9.60
N LEU A 180 1.29 -1.68 9.24
CA LEU A 180 1.72 -1.55 7.84
C LEU A 180 2.43 -2.79 7.30
N CYS A 181 2.84 -3.68 8.19
CA CYS A 181 3.39 -4.99 7.87
C CYS A 181 2.54 -6.06 8.55
N GLY A 182 2.06 -7.03 7.78
CA GLY A 182 1.29 -8.15 8.32
C GLY A 182 -0.18 -7.85 8.60
N ASN A 183 -0.81 -8.76 9.30
CA ASN A 183 -2.24 -8.82 9.63
C ASN A 183 -3.13 -9.02 8.39
N CYS A 184 -3.29 -7.99 7.55
CA CYS A 184 -4.01 -8.10 6.29
C CYS A 184 -3.25 -7.43 5.14
N TRP A 185 -3.31 -8.02 3.96
CA TRP A 185 -3.04 -7.32 2.72
C TRP A 185 -4.03 -6.18 2.56
N GLU A 186 -3.53 -4.99 2.23
CA GLU A 186 -4.36 -3.82 2.03
C GLU A 186 -4.44 -3.47 0.55
N TRP A 187 -5.65 -3.41 0.00
CA TRP A 187 -5.86 -2.78 -1.30
C TRP A 187 -5.36 -1.34 -1.27
N VAL A 188 -4.65 -0.95 -2.31
CA VAL A 188 -4.19 0.44 -2.50
C VAL A 188 -4.57 0.93 -3.90
N SER A 189 -4.89 2.23 -4.01
CA SER A 189 -5.40 2.84 -5.24
C SER A 189 -4.30 3.48 -6.10
N GLY A 190 -4.68 4.02 -7.25
CA GLY A 190 -3.82 4.86 -8.10
C GLY A 190 -2.78 4.11 -8.93
N MET A 191 -2.78 2.78 -8.92
CA MET A 191 -1.87 1.95 -9.71
C MET A 191 -2.58 0.67 -10.17
N ARG A 192 -2.15 0.12 -11.31
CA ARG A 192 -2.47 -1.23 -11.78
C ARG A 192 -1.42 -1.74 -12.76
N ILE A 193 -1.52 -3.00 -13.14
CA ILE A 193 -0.89 -3.52 -14.36
C ILE A 193 -1.97 -4.09 -15.28
N VAL A 194 -1.76 -3.95 -16.60
CA VAL A 194 -2.61 -4.55 -17.63
C VAL A 194 -1.70 -5.25 -18.62
N ASP A 195 -1.85 -6.58 -18.75
CA ASP A 195 -0.97 -7.42 -19.56
C ASP A 195 0.52 -7.11 -19.33
N GLY A 196 0.88 -6.94 -18.05
CA GLY A 196 2.21 -6.60 -17.57
C GLY A 196 2.55 -5.11 -17.62
N GLU A 197 1.86 -4.28 -18.41
CA GLU A 197 2.14 -2.84 -18.49
C GLU A 197 1.81 -2.13 -17.19
N ILE A 198 2.79 -1.40 -16.65
CA ILE A 198 2.65 -0.65 -15.40
C ILE A 198 1.93 0.65 -15.69
N GLN A 199 0.78 0.84 -15.05
CA GLN A 199 -0.08 2.01 -15.24
C GLN A 199 -0.38 2.68 -13.90
N ILE A 200 -0.38 4.01 -13.89
CA ILE A 200 -0.72 4.82 -12.70
C ILE A 200 -1.77 5.88 -13.05
N ILE A 201 -2.52 6.33 -12.06
CA ILE A 201 -3.20 7.62 -12.11
C ILE A 201 -2.13 8.69 -11.84
N PRO A 202 -1.95 9.67 -12.75
CA PRO A 202 -0.93 10.70 -12.59
C PRO A 202 -1.09 11.49 -11.30
N TYR A 203 0.03 11.80 -10.68
CA TYR A 203 0.08 12.59 -9.45
C TYR A 203 -0.72 11.94 -8.30
N GLY A 204 -1.26 12.77 -7.40
CA GLY A 204 -2.19 12.38 -6.34
C GLY A 204 -3.65 12.31 -6.79
N ASN A 205 -3.93 12.37 -8.10
CA ASN A 205 -5.31 12.51 -8.61
C ASN A 205 -6.22 11.29 -8.30
N ALA A 206 -5.67 10.14 -7.94
CA ALA A 206 -6.47 9.02 -7.42
C ALA A 206 -7.20 9.36 -6.09
N MET A 207 -6.81 10.44 -5.40
CA MET A 207 -7.47 10.95 -4.18
C MET A 207 -8.77 11.69 -4.48
N LYS A 208 -8.96 12.16 -5.72
CA LYS A 208 -10.18 12.88 -6.10
C LYS A 208 -11.38 11.96 -6.04
N SER A 209 -12.50 12.48 -5.55
CA SER A 209 -13.76 11.75 -5.46
C SER A 209 -14.32 11.34 -6.82
N ASP A 210 -14.06 12.16 -7.85
CA ASP A 210 -14.49 11.96 -9.23
C ASP A 210 -13.48 11.17 -10.10
N CYS A 211 -12.29 10.83 -9.59
CA CYS A 211 -11.30 10.07 -10.36
C CYS A 211 -11.85 8.69 -10.73
N ASN A 212 -11.89 8.42 -12.03
CA ASN A 212 -12.35 7.14 -12.54
C ASN A 212 -11.21 6.13 -12.63
N MET A 213 -11.17 5.17 -11.69
CA MET A 213 -10.22 4.07 -11.70
C MET A 213 -10.81 2.76 -12.27
N GLY A 214 -11.88 2.84 -13.02
CA GLY A 214 -12.48 1.67 -13.71
C GLY A 214 -11.53 1.08 -14.76
N ALA A 215 -11.76 -0.18 -15.12
CA ALA A 215 -10.87 -0.93 -16.02
C ALA A 215 -10.71 -0.26 -17.40
N LYS A 216 -11.74 0.44 -17.89
CA LYS A 216 -11.75 1.13 -19.19
C LYS A 216 -11.47 2.64 -19.10
N SER A 217 -11.08 3.16 -17.93
CA SER A 217 -10.83 4.58 -17.75
C SER A 217 -9.63 5.07 -18.59
N THR A 218 -9.75 6.27 -19.13
CA THR A 218 -8.68 6.97 -19.87
C THR A 218 -7.74 7.77 -18.96
N GLU A 219 -8.02 7.82 -17.67
CA GLU A 219 -7.18 8.50 -16.68
C GLU A 219 -5.87 7.76 -16.40
N TRP A 220 -5.83 6.46 -16.64
CA TRP A 220 -4.62 5.66 -16.52
C TRP A 220 -3.54 6.09 -17.50
N LYS A 221 -2.29 6.15 -17.04
CA LYS A 221 -1.11 6.43 -17.86
C LYS A 221 -0.05 5.35 -17.63
N ALA A 222 0.65 4.99 -18.69
CA ALA A 222 1.78 4.06 -18.64
C ALA A 222 3.10 4.84 -18.46
N ILE A 223 4.07 4.21 -17.83
CA ILE A 223 5.38 4.81 -17.50
C ILE A 223 6.42 4.38 -18.51
N LYS A 224 7.17 5.32 -19.08
CA LYS A 224 8.37 5.04 -19.89
C LYS A 224 9.64 4.94 -19.04
N PRO A 225 10.74 4.36 -19.57
CA PRO A 225 12.04 4.27 -18.88
C PRO A 225 12.64 5.63 -18.47
N ASP A 226 12.28 6.72 -19.15
CA ASP A 226 12.68 8.09 -18.80
C ASP A 226 11.76 8.75 -17.75
N GLY A 227 10.72 8.05 -17.28
CA GLY A 227 9.74 8.54 -16.32
C GLY A 227 8.56 9.28 -16.95
N THR A 228 8.55 9.51 -18.26
CA THR A 228 7.41 10.16 -18.95
C THR A 228 6.17 9.29 -18.86
N LEU A 229 5.02 9.96 -18.65
CA LEU A 229 3.70 9.33 -18.64
C LEU A 229 3.04 9.45 -19.99
N VAL A 230 2.61 8.32 -20.56
CA VAL A 230 2.01 8.24 -21.89
C VAL A 230 0.70 7.45 -21.84
N ALA A 231 -0.04 7.44 -22.95
CA ALA A 231 -1.24 6.62 -23.08
C ALA A 231 -0.90 5.13 -22.93
N PRO A 232 -1.74 4.33 -22.25
CA PRO A 232 -1.60 2.87 -22.21
C PRO A 232 -1.49 2.26 -23.60
N GLY A 233 -0.68 1.20 -23.73
CA GLY A 233 -0.41 0.54 -25.01
C GLY A 233 0.66 1.22 -25.88
N THR A 234 1.25 2.33 -25.42
CA THR A 234 2.38 2.96 -26.12
C THR A 234 3.61 2.03 -26.10
N VAL A 235 4.27 1.89 -27.23
CA VAL A 235 5.47 1.05 -27.36
C VAL A 235 6.59 1.55 -26.43
N GLY A 236 7.30 0.61 -25.78
CA GLY A 236 8.45 0.90 -24.94
C GLY A 236 8.13 1.36 -23.53
N THR A 237 6.88 1.23 -23.07
CA THR A 237 6.50 1.45 -21.67
C THR A 237 7.02 0.33 -20.76
N LEU A 238 7.21 0.64 -19.48
CA LEU A 238 7.70 -0.32 -18.48
C LEU A 238 6.65 -1.39 -18.18
N LYS A 239 7.12 -2.62 -18.10
CA LYS A 239 6.29 -3.82 -17.91
C LYS A 239 6.92 -4.74 -16.87
N ILE A 240 6.06 -5.47 -16.17
CA ILE A 240 6.44 -6.63 -15.39
C ILE A 240 6.53 -7.83 -16.33
N ASP A 241 7.68 -8.48 -16.36
CA ASP A 241 7.95 -9.64 -17.19
C ASP A 241 8.45 -10.81 -16.31
N ARG A 242 8.43 -11.99 -16.84
CA ARG A 242 8.97 -13.21 -16.26
C ARG A 242 10.21 -13.63 -17.00
N THR A 243 11.23 -14.11 -16.28
CA THR A 243 12.51 -14.47 -16.87
C THR A 243 12.38 -15.53 -17.98
N SER A 244 11.63 -16.62 -17.72
CA SER A 244 11.30 -17.65 -18.68
C SER A 244 10.13 -18.52 -18.23
N ALA A 245 9.66 -19.42 -19.04
CA ALA A 245 8.60 -20.37 -18.69
C ALA A 245 9.00 -21.32 -17.53
N SER A 246 10.29 -21.65 -17.43
CA SER A 246 10.84 -22.53 -16.38
C SER A 246 11.34 -21.76 -15.15
N ASP A 247 11.61 -20.44 -15.28
CA ASP A 247 12.07 -19.58 -14.19
C ASP A 247 11.04 -18.50 -13.90
N ALA A 248 10.40 -18.60 -12.74
CA ALA A 248 9.34 -17.70 -12.31
C ALA A 248 9.84 -16.34 -11.75
N THR A 249 11.12 -16.00 -11.94
CA THR A 249 11.68 -14.74 -11.43
C THR A 249 11.08 -13.54 -12.15
N LEU A 250 10.56 -12.60 -11.36
CA LEU A 250 10.03 -11.32 -11.81
C LEU A 250 11.17 -10.37 -12.20
N ARG A 251 10.97 -9.62 -13.29
CA ARG A 251 11.88 -8.55 -13.74
C ARG A 251 11.11 -7.39 -14.35
N ILE A 252 11.72 -6.22 -14.39
CA ILE A 252 11.19 -5.05 -15.12
C ILE A 252 11.78 -5.05 -16.54
N ASN A 253 10.90 -4.87 -17.52
CA ASN A 253 11.24 -4.88 -18.94
C ASN A 253 10.43 -3.80 -19.69
N THR A 254 10.65 -3.61 -20.98
CA THR A 254 9.82 -2.81 -21.89
C THR A 254 8.91 -3.67 -22.77
N SER A 255 9.01 -4.99 -22.63
CA SER A 255 8.12 -5.96 -23.29
C SER A 255 7.82 -7.13 -22.36
N VAL A 256 6.69 -7.81 -22.56
CA VAL A 256 6.42 -9.11 -21.94
C VAL A 256 6.93 -10.19 -22.87
N THR A 257 7.99 -10.88 -22.48
CA THR A 257 8.60 -11.97 -23.24
C THR A 257 8.07 -13.33 -22.81
N THR A 258 7.63 -13.44 -21.56
CA THR A 258 7.03 -14.66 -21.00
C THR A 258 5.80 -14.28 -20.19
N GLN A 259 4.64 -14.64 -20.71
CA GLN A 259 3.36 -14.36 -20.05
C GLN A 259 3.07 -15.39 -18.94
N THR A 260 2.51 -14.92 -17.84
CA THR A 260 1.95 -15.79 -16.79
C THR A 260 0.56 -16.28 -17.19
N THR A 261 0.03 -17.26 -16.45
CA THR A 261 -1.35 -17.70 -16.51
C THR A 261 -2.06 -17.39 -15.18
N ASP A 262 -3.35 -17.66 -15.11
CA ASP A 262 -4.08 -17.46 -13.84
C ASP A 262 -3.71 -18.48 -12.74
N SER A 263 -2.91 -19.49 -13.07
CA SER A 263 -2.44 -20.52 -12.13
C SER A 263 -0.98 -20.37 -11.72
N ASN A 264 -0.22 -19.47 -12.34
CA ASN A 264 1.20 -19.28 -12.01
C ASN A 264 1.57 -17.82 -11.82
N ASP A 265 2.29 -17.56 -10.74
CA ASP A 265 2.82 -16.24 -10.42
C ASP A 265 4.27 -16.13 -10.91
N THR A 266 4.71 -14.91 -11.17
CA THR A 266 6.13 -14.55 -11.13
C THR A 266 6.41 -13.83 -9.82
N SER A 267 7.57 -14.06 -9.22
CA SER A 267 7.90 -13.42 -7.94
C SER A 267 9.40 -13.36 -7.68
N VAL A 268 9.78 -12.47 -6.77
CA VAL A 268 11.16 -12.29 -6.33
C VAL A 268 11.13 -11.66 -4.91
N PRO A 269 12.13 -11.90 -4.02
CA PRO A 269 12.29 -11.02 -2.86
C PRO A 269 12.38 -9.56 -3.36
N PHE A 270 11.66 -8.64 -2.73
CA PHE A 270 11.54 -7.26 -3.26
C PHE A 270 12.90 -6.63 -3.54
N LYS A 271 13.86 -6.78 -2.61
CA LYS A 271 15.23 -6.29 -2.72
C LYS A 271 16.02 -6.82 -3.94
N ASP A 272 15.59 -7.94 -4.50
CA ASP A 272 16.26 -8.63 -5.61
C ASP A 272 15.57 -8.36 -6.96
N THR A 273 14.55 -7.48 -6.99
CA THR A 273 13.90 -7.05 -8.24
C THR A 273 14.93 -6.39 -9.16
N LYS A 274 15.05 -6.89 -10.38
CA LYS A 274 16.01 -6.41 -11.39
C LYS A 274 15.29 -5.95 -12.65
N ALA A 275 15.94 -5.06 -13.39
CA ALA A 275 15.58 -4.72 -14.76
C ALA A 275 16.35 -5.56 -15.76
N VAL A 276 15.79 -5.75 -16.93
CA VAL A 276 16.51 -6.32 -18.09
C VAL A 276 17.61 -5.35 -18.51
N SER A 277 18.73 -5.88 -18.98
CA SER A 277 19.87 -5.08 -19.46
C SER A 277 19.41 -4.03 -20.48
N GLY A 278 19.84 -2.79 -20.30
CA GLY A 278 19.48 -1.65 -21.15
C GLY A 278 18.14 -0.96 -20.78
N VAL A 279 17.39 -1.48 -19.81
CA VAL A 279 16.17 -0.81 -19.30
C VAL A 279 16.54 0.13 -18.16
N THR A 280 16.30 1.43 -18.36
CA THR A 280 16.47 2.45 -17.33
C THR A 280 15.28 2.43 -16.35
N ILE A 281 15.54 2.59 -15.06
CA ILE A 281 14.52 2.66 -14.02
C ILE A 281 14.39 4.12 -13.57
N PRO A 282 13.24 4.77 -13.84
CA PRO A 282 13.03 6.15 -13.41
C PRO A 282 12.71 6.22 -11.89
N GLN A 283 13.01 7.37 -11.27
CA GLN A 283 12.76 7.58 -9.84
C GLN A 283 11.30 7.32 -9.44
N ILE A 284 10.34 7.66 -10.30
CA ILE A 284 8.92 7.40 -10.04
C ILE A 284 8.62 5.91 -9.85
N LEU A 285 9.33 5.01 -10.52
CA LEU A 285 9.14 3.57 -10.36
C LEU A 285 9.66 3.10 -8.99
N ILE A 286 10.82 3.61 -8.56
CA ILE A 286 11.41 3.34 -7.23
C ILE A 286 10.46 3.90 -6.16
N ALA A 287 10.07 5.17 -6.28
CA ALA A 287 9.17 5.82 -5.35
C ALA A 287 7.78 5.17 -5.27
N SER A 288 7.32 4.51 -6.35
CA SER A 288 6.10 3.68 -6.35
C SER A 288 6.28 2.35 -5.61
N GLY A 289 7.49 2.04 -5.12
CA GLY A 289 7.79 0.76 -4.47
C GLY A 289 7.66 -0.44 -5.42
N LEU A 290 8.02 -0.26 -6.69
CA LEU A 290 8.04 -1.32 -7.72
C LEU A 290 9.46 -1.78 -8.05
N TYR A 291 10.44 -1.04 -7.58
CA TYR A 291 11.85 -1.33 -7.75
C TYR A 291 12.61 -0.92 -6.47
N PRO A 292 13.56 -1.71 -5.97
CA PRO A 292 14.29 -1.36 -4.76
C PRO A 292 15.19 -0.14 -4.99
N ASP A 293 15.34 0.70 -3.96
CA ASP A 293 16.36 1.73 -3.95
C ASP A 293 17.75 1.13 -3.74
N ALA A 294 18.77 1.77 -4.28
CA ALA A 294 20.15 1.28 -4.20
C ALA A 294 20.62 1.18 -2.73
N GLY A 295 21.07 0.00 -2.34
CA GLY A 295 21.59 -0.27 -1.00
C GLY A 295 20.53 -0.51 0.09
N GLN A 296 19.24 -0.44 -0.22
CA GLN A 296 18.18 -0.78 0.73
C GLN A 296 17.86 -2.29 0.66
N THR A 297 17.74 -2.90 1.84
CA THR A 297 17.38 -4.31 2.01
C THR A 297 15.91 -4.42 2.45
N THR A 298 14.99 -3.85 1.70
CA THR A 298 13.56 -3.85 2.02
C THR A 298 13.03 -5.29 2.12
N PRO A 299 12.56 -5.74 3.30
CA PRO A 299 12.02 -7.09 3.46
C PRO A 299 10.66 -7.21 2.77
N GLY A 300 10.32 -8.45 2.41
CA GLY A 300 9.08 -8.80 1.76
C GLY A 300 9.29 -9.33 0.34
N ARG A 301 8.24 -9.89 -0.22
CA ARG A 301 8.27 -10.49 -1.55
C ARG A 301 7.36 -9.72 -2.51
N PHE A 302 7.78 -9.61 -3.75
CA PHE A 302 7.00 -9.03 -4.84
C PHE A 302 6.45 -10.16 -5.72
N TRP A 303 5.12 -10.26 -5.81
CA TRP A 303 4.40 -11.20 -6.69
C TRP A 303 3.66 -10.45 -7.77
N ALA A 304 3.61 -11.03 -8.97
CA ALA A 304 2.80 -10.50 -10.06
C ALA A 304 2.30 -11.61 -10.98
N ARG A 305 1.19 -11.32 -11.66
CA ARG A 305 0.77 -11.98 -12.90
C ARG A 305 0.71 -10.93 -13.99
N ASN A 306 1.39 -11.17 -15.09
CA ASN A 306 1.46 -10.22 -16.18
C ASN A 306 0.47 -10.51 -17.31
N ASN A 307 -0.66 -11.14 -16.98
CA ASN A 307 -1.82 -11.37 -17.85
C ASN A 307 -3.06 -10.67 -17.26
N GLY A 308 -3.82 -9.98 -18.10
CA GLY A 308 -5.01 -9.24 -17.70
C GLY A 308 -4.74 -8.07 -16.75
N GLU A 309 -5.82 -7.53 -16.14
CA GLU A 309 -5.71 -6.46 -15.14
C GLU A 309 -5.40 -7.04 -13.76
N ARG A 310 -4.40 -6.48 -13.08
CA ARG A 310 -4.06 -6.79 -11.69
C ARG A 310 -3.90 -5.51 -10.89
N LEU A 311 -4.43 -5.51 -9.68
CA LEU A 311 -4.42 -4.36 -8.78
C LEU A 311 -3.54 -4.62 -7.55
N PRO A 312 -2.86 -3.59 -7.02
CA PRO A 312 -1.89 -3.76 -5.96
C PRO A 312 -2.53 -3.97 -4.58
N MET A 313 -1.95 -4.91 -3.84
CA MET A 313 -2.11 -5.02 -2.40
C MET A 313 -0.75 -4.91 -1.72
N ARG A 314 -0.70 -4.27 -0.56
CA ARG A 314 0.51 -4.00 0.22
C ARG A 314 0.44 -4.56 1.63
N GLY A 315 1.60 -4.65 2.29
CA GLY A 315 1.73 -4.89 3.73
C GLY A 315 1.85 -6.35 4.13
N SER A 316 1.42 -7.29 3.30
CA SER A 316 1.33 -8.73 3.62
C SER A 316 0.18 -9.11 4.57
N GLY A 317 -0.16 -10.39 4.61
CA GLY A 317 -1.19 -10.92 5.50
C GLY A 317 -0.61 -11.69 6.68
N PHE A 318 -1.46 -12.09 7.61
CA PHE A 318 -1.09 -12.84 8.82
C PHE A 318 -0.44 -14.21 8.53
N ASN A 319 -0.56 -14.73 7.32
CA ASN A 319 -0.04 -16.02 6.87
C ASN A 319 1.17 -15.91 5.92
N SER A 320 1.74 -14.72 5.77
CA SER A 320 2.83 -14.48 4.80
C SER A 320 4.18 -15.04 5.23
N THR A 321 4.36 -15.32 6.51
CA THR A 321 5.59 -15.89 7.13
C THR A 321 6.85 -15.09 6.75
N SER A 322 7.91 -15.73 6.30
CA SER A 322 9.16 -15.10 5.86
C SER A 322 9.03 -14.25 4.59
N PHE A 323 7.90 -14.31 3.91
CA PHE A 323 7.63 -13.49 2.72
C PHE A 323 6.97 -12.15 3.06
N GLY A 324 6.54 -11.95 4.32
CA GLY A 324 6.03 -10.68 4.80
C GLY A 324 7.12 -9.61 4.91
N GLY A 325 6.71 -8.37 5.02
CA GLY A 325 7.61 -7.24 5.20
C GLY A 325 7.10 -5.96 4.57
N ALA A 326 7.75 -4.84 4.86
CA ALA A 326 7.36 -3.52 4.39
C ALA A 326 7.37 -3.40 2.85
N GLY A 327 8.25 -4.14 2.16
CA GLY A 327 8.30 -4.19 0.71
C GLY A 327 7.34 -5.19 0.06
N ALA A 328 6.55 -5.92 0.86
CA ALA A 328 5.62 -6.90 0.31
C ALA A 328 4.61 -6.23 -0.64
N LEU A 329 4.54 -6.75 -1.86
CA LEU A 329 3.66 -6.27 -2.91
C LEU A 329 3.07 -7.44 -3.66
N SER A 330 1.75 -7.44 -3.81
CA SER A 330 1.02 -8.40 -4.63
C SER A 330 0.35 -7.67 -5.79
N LEU A 331 0.71 -8.06 -7.02
CA LEU A 331 0.09 -7.68 -8.29
C LEU A 331 -0.36 -8.94 -9.04
N ASN A 332 -0.81 -9.95 -8.32
CA ASN A 332 -1.29 -11.20 -8.92
C ASN A 332 -2.82 -11.37 -8.88
N ASN A 333 -3.54 -10.42 -8.26
CA ASN A 333 -4.96 -10.54 -8.05
C ASN A 333 -5.78 -9.57 -8.92
N ALA A 334 -6.90 -10.09 -9.41
CA ALA A 334 -7.88 -9.31 -10.14
C ALA A 334 -8.69 -8.41 -9.18
N ARG A 335 -9.36 -7.41 -9.73
CA ARG A 335 -10.23 -6.44 -9.03
C ARG A 335 -11.25 -7.07 -8.09
N SER A 336 -11.79 -8.23 -8.44
CA SER A 336 -12.83 -8.95 -7.69
C SER A 336 -12.30 -9.89 -6.60
N TYR A 337 -10.98 -9.95 -6.40
CA TYR A 337 -10.41 -10.86 -5.41
C TYR A 337 -10.79 -10.47 -3.98
N VAL A 338 -11.19 -11.47 -3.20
CA VAL A 338 -11.51 -11.35 -1.78
C VAL A 338 -10.88 -12.50 -1.00
N ASN A 339 -10.42 -12.24 0.23
CA ASN A 339 -9.93 -13.30 1.10
C ASN A 339 -10.02 -12.88 2.58
N ASN A 340 -9.84 -13.85 3.49
CA ASN A 340 -9.86 -13.65 4.94
C ASN A 340 -8.72 -12.75 5.46
N HIS A 341 -7.72 -12.47 4.63
CA HIS A 341 -6.55 -11.63 4.93
C HIS A 341 -6.41 -10.45 3.96
N VAL A 342 -7.51 -10.03 3.31
CA VAL A 342 -7.52 -8.87 2.39
C VAL A 342 -8.46 -7.80 2.92
N SER A 343 -7.92 -6.62 3.13
CA SER A 343 -8.53 -5.48 3.80
C SER A 343 -8.26 -4.17 3.06
N LEU A 344 -8.36 -3.05 3.76
CA LEU A 344 -8.19 -1.70 3.22
C LEU A 344 -7.73 -0.71 4.31
N ARG A 345 -7.19 0.41 3.85
CA ARG A 345 -6.89 1.58 4.69
C ARG A 345 -7.34 2.84 3.98
N SER A 346 -8.19 3.65 4.62
CA SER A 346 -8.57 4.95 4.07
C SER A 346 -7.51 6.01 4.34
N ALA A 347 -7.52 7.05 3.52
CA ALA A 347 -6.73 8.26 3.69
C ALA A 347 -7.61 9.49 3.41
N LEU A 348 -7.10 10.68 3.78
CA LEU A 348 -7.78 11.96 3.58
C LEU A 348 -6.77 12.99 3.09
N ALA A 349 -7.08 13.66 1.99
CA ALA A 349 -6.38 14.83 1.48
C ALA A 349 -7.25 16.08 1.71
N GLU A 350 -6.75 17.03 2.51
CA GLU A 350 -7.40 18.32 2.81
C GLU A 350 -6.79 19.45 1.98
#